data_d4276c2c879ea8e867da1f474967e9e9
#
_entry.id   d4276c2c879ea8e867da1f474967e9e9
#
_cell.length_a   1.000
_cell.length_b   1.000
_cell.length_c   1.000
_cell.angle_alpha   90.00
_cell.angle_beta   90.00
_cell.angle_gamma   90.00
#
_symmetry.space_group_name_H-M   'P 1'
#
loop_
_entity.id
_entity.type
_entity.pdbx_description
1 polymer ?
#
loop_
_entity_poly.entity_id
_entity_poly.type
_entity_poly.pdbx_seq_one_letter_code
_entity_poly.pdbx_strand_id
1 'polypeptide(L)'
;MYLYDRNIDGTGARFSMFRLWARIFKDNHMLKDTVICNDADDTRTHKVFQAIEEVCYQFDLGKPIWLDATVADFKRHSKARFTSDNFIETIDFDYLEIQVIEED
;
A
#
# COMPACT_ATOMS: atom_id res chain seq x y z
N MET A 1 -10.39 10.00 8.06
CA MET A 1 -11.74 9.87 7.59
C MET A 1 -12.24 11.13 6.90
N TYR A 2 -12.96 10.98 5.82
CA TYR A 2 -13.44 12.12 5.06
C TYR A 2 -14.86 12.48 5.46
N LEU A 3 -15.14 13.77 5.50
CA LEU A 3 -16.48 14.27 5.77
C LEU A 3 -17.35 14.30 4.51
N TYR A 4 -16.75 14.08 3.36
CA TYR A 4 -17.43 14.04 2.07
C TYR A 4 -16.71 13.06 1.17
N ASP A 5 -17.38 12.62 0.10
CA ASP A 5 -16.78 11.68 -0.85
C ASP A 5 -15.83 12.41 -1.77
N ARG A 6 -14.55 12.13 -1.66
CA ARG A 6 -13.51 12.76 -2.48
C ARG A 6 -13.49 12.25 -3.91
N ASN A 7 -14.24 11.21 -4.20
CA ASN A 7 -14.33 10.65 -5.55
C ASN A 7 -15.41 11.33 -6.39
N ILE A 8 -16.09 12.34 -5.85
CA ILE A 8 -17.18 13.03 -6.53
C ILE A 8 -16.83 14.49 -6.65
N ASP A 9 -16.92 15.04 -7.87
CA ASP A 9 -16.74 16.47 -8.11
C ASP A 9 -18.05 17.22 -7.90
N GLY A 10 -18.04 18.53 -8.16
CA GLY A 10 -19.20 19.37 -7.98
C GLY A 10 -20.34 19.10 -8.94
N THR A 11 -20.15 18.31 -9.97
CA THR A 11 -21.19 17.93 -10.94
C THR A 11 -21.79 16.57 -10.64
N GLY A 12 -21.25 15.85 -9.64
CA GLY A 12 -21.67 14.51 -9.30
C GLY A 12 -20.88 13.40 -10.01
N ALA A 13 -19.95 13.74 -10.87
CA ALA A 13 -19.09 12.73 -11.51
C ALA A 13 -18.09 12.19 -10.53
N ARG A 14 -17.80 10.87 -10.62
CA ARG A 14 -16.81 10.25 -9.75
C ARG A 14 -15.42 10.42 -10.35
N PHE A 15 -14.47 10.76 -9.47
CA PHE A 15 -13.07 10.69 -9.79
C PHE A 15 -12.53 9.31 -9.46
N SER A 16 -11.54 8.87 -10.22
CA SER A 16 -10.73 7.71 -9.83
C SER A 16 -10.05 7.99 -8.52
N MET A 17 -10.09 7.01 -7.60
CA MET A 17 -9.38 7.11 -6.33
C MET A 17 -8.75 5.77 -6.03
N PHE A 18 -7.47 5.80 -5.72
CA PHE A 18 -6.72 4.63 -5.29
C PHE A 18 -6.23 4.87 -3.87
N ARG A 19 -6.46 3.91 -2.98
CA ARG A 19 -5.94 3.96 -1.61
C ARG A 19 -5.28 2.65 -1.27
N LEU A 20 -4.08 2.76 -0.73
CA LEU A 20 -3.32 1.61 -0.26
C LEU A 20 -3.00 1.82 1.21
N TRP A 21 -3.36 0.85 2.02
CA TRP A 21 -3.11 0.85 3.46
C TRP A 21 -1.89 -0.02 3.74
N ALA A 22 -0.89 0.56 4.42
CA ALA A 22 0.35 -0.13 4.76
C ALA A 22 0.49 -0.18 6.28
N ARG A 23 0.86 -1.35 6.79
CA ARG A 23 0.94 -1.61 8.24
C ARG A 23 2.21 -2.38 8.55
N ILE A 24 2.86 -2.02 9.64
CA ILE A 24 4.00 -2.77 10.16
C ILE A 24 3.55 -3.53 11.41
N PHE A 25 3.80 -4.85 11.41
CA PHE A 25 3.45 -5.74 12.51
C PHE A 25 4.70 -6.34 13.14
N LYS A 26 4.67 -6.45 14.47
CA LYS A 26 5.68 -7.17 15.25
C LYS A 26 5.00 -7.80 16.45
N ASP A 27 5.25 -9.11 16.68
CA ASP A 27 4.68 -9.84 17.79
C ASP A 27 3.15 -9.72 17.84
N ASN A 28 2.51 -9.78 16.68
CA ASN A 28 1.06 -9.66 16.50
C ASN A 28 0.50 -8.28 16.87
N HIS A 29 1.35 -7.27 17.01
CA HIS A 29 0.93 -5.90 17.27
C HIS A 29 1.23 -5.01 16.05
N MET A 30 0.26 -4.17 15.70
CA MET A 30 0.49 -3.16 14.68
C MET A 30 1.28 -2.01 15.29
N LEU A 31 2.51 -1.82 14.81
CA LEU A 31 3.40 -0.78 15.32
C LEU A 31 3.09 0.58 14.74
N LYS A 32 2.78 0.62 13.44
CA LYS A 32 2.43 1.85 12.74
C LYS A 32 1.74 1.53 11.43
N ASP A 33 1.05 2.51 10.90
CA ASP A 33 0.37 2.38 9.61
C ASP A 33 0.31 3.71 8.89
N THR A 34 -0.01 3.65 7.61
CA THR A 34 -0.25 4.83 6.79
C THR A 34 -1.16 4.45 5.63
N VAL A 35 -1.89 5.43 5.11
CA VAL A 35 -2.71 5.25 3.92
C VAL A 35 -2.20 6.19 2.85
N ILE A 36 -1.90 5.65 1.68
CA ILE A 36 -1.46 6.42 0.53
C ILE A 36 -2.63 6.56 -0.42
N CYS A 37 -2.98 7.79 -0.75
CA CYS A 37 -4.06 8.10 -1.68
C CYS A 37 -3.50 8.61 -2.99
N ASN A 38 -4.06 8.16 -4.11
CA ASN A 38 -3.62 8.59 -5.43
C ASN A 38 -4.83 8.67 -6.36
N ASP A 39 -5.14 9.87 -6.84
CA ASP A 39 -6.24 10.10 -7.77
C ASP A 39 -5.74 10.41 -9.18
N ALA A 40 -4.47 10.14 -9.46
CA ALA A 40 -3.90 10.36 -10.78
C ALA A 40 -4.49 9.40 -11.82
N ASP A 41 -4.48 9.83 -13.07
CA ASP A 41 -4.88 8.99 -14.19
C ASP A 41 -3.68 8.14 -14.62
N ASP A 42 -3.51 7.01 -13.94
CA ASP A 42 -2.37 6.13 -14.14
C ASP A 42 -2.80 4.67 -13.95
N THR A 43 -1.93 3.74 -14.33
CA THR A 43 -2.21 2.32 -14.18
C THR A 43 -2.18 1.90 -12.71
N ARG A 44 -2.89 0.82 -12.40
CA ARG A 44 -2.88 0.24 -11.06
C ARG A 44 -1.45 -0.13 -10.63
N THR A 45 -0.68 -0.73 -11.52
CA THR A 45 0.69 -1.14 -11.23
C THR A 45 1.56 0.05 -10.81
N HIS A 46 1.49 1.15 -11.57
CA HIS A 46 2.25 2.35 -11.22
C HIS A 46 1.81 2.93 -9.90
N LYS A 47 0.50 2.95 -9.64
CA LYS A 47 -0.03 3.47 -8.37
C LYS A 47 0.45 2.64 -7.19
N VAL A 48 0.50 1.32 -7.34
CA VAL A 48 1.02 0.43 -6.29
C VAL A 48 2.49 0.71 -6.03
N PHE A 49 3.31 0.78 -7.08
CA PHE A 49 4.73 1.03 -6.91
C PHE A 49 5.01 2.39 -6.30
N GLN A 50 4.30 3.42 -6.73
CA GLN A 50 4.44 4.76 -6.17
C GLN A 50 4.03 4.79 -4.70
N ALA A 51 2.96 4.08 -4.35
CA ALA A 51 2.50 4.00 -2.97
C ALA A 51 3.54 3.32 -2.08
N ILE A 52 4.15 2.24 -2.56
CA ILE A 52 5.18 1.54 -1.80
C ILE A 52 6.42 2.42 -1.59
N GLU A 53 6.81 3.19 -2.61
CA GLU A 53 7.91 4.14 -2.44
C GLU A 53 7.60 5.15 -1.33
N GLU A 54 6.39 5.68 -1.32
CA GLU A 54 5.97 6.64 -0.30
C GLU A 54 5.93 6.00 1.09
N VAL A 55 5.40 4.78 1.19
CA VAL A 55 5.38 4.04 2.45
C VAL A 55 6.79 3.84 2.99
N CYS A 56 7.70 3.39 2.13
CA CYS A 56 9.08 3.15 2.55
C CYS A 56 9.78 4.44 2.94
N TYR A 57 9.46 5.54 2.27
CA TYR A 57 9.98 6.84 2.67
C TYR A 57 9.49 7.23 4.06
N GLN A 58 8.18 7.08 4.32
CA GLN A 58 7.60 7.43 5.62
C GLN A 58 8.12 6.56 6.74
N PHE A 59 8.36 5.28 6.47
CA PHE A 59 8.80 4.31 7.48
C PHE A 59 10.32 4.15 7.53
N ASP A 60 11.06 4.90 6.70
CA ASP A 60 12.51 4.85 6.63
C ASP A 60 13.01 3.44 6.30
N LEU A 61 12.47 2.86 5.25
CA LEU A 61 12.80 1.52 4.79
C LEU A 61 13.35 1.55 3.37
N GLY A 62 14.23 0.59 3.05
CA GLY A 62 14.55 0.30 1.66
C GLY A 62 13.36 -0.34 0.97
N LYS A 63 13.29 -0.23 -0.36
CA LYS A 63 12.19 -0.82 -1.11
C LYS A 63 12.22 -2.34 -1.01
N PRO A 64 11.07 -2.98 -0.79
CA PRO A 64 11.02 -4.44 -0.75
C PRO A 64 11.13 -5.03 -2.15
N ILE A 65 11.56 -6.29 -2.19
CA ILE A 65 11.63 -7.08 -3.41
C ILE A 65 10.32 -7.85 -3.56
N TRP A 66 9.73 -7.76 -4.75
CA TRP A 66 8.53 -8.54 -5.07
C TRP A 66 8.95 -9.95 -5.48
N LEU A 67 8.74 -10.90 -4.58
CA LEU A 67 8.95 -12.32 -4.87
C LEU A 67 7.71 -12.90 -5.55
N ASP A 68 7.85 -14.03 -6.22
CA ASP A 68 6.73 -14.65 -6.94
C ASP A 68 5.53 -14.89 -6.03
N ALA A 69 5.76 -15.38 -4.82
CA ALA A 69 4.68 -15.62 -3.85
C ALA A 69 3.99 -14.32 -3.45
N THR A 70 4.76 -13.25 -3.29
CA THR A 70 4.21 -11.92 -2.94
C THR A 70 3.31 -11.41 -4.05
N VAL A 71 3.76 -11.53 -5.29
CA VAL A 71 2.97 -11.13 -6.46
C VAL A 71 1.68 -11.93 -6.55
N ALA A 72 1.77 -13.26 -6.35
CA ALA A 72 0.61 -14.14 -6.41
C ALA A 72 -0.43 -13.76 -5.35
N ASP A 73 0.00 -13.51 -4.13
CA ASP A 73 -0.89 -13.10 -3.04
C ASP A 73 -1.56 -11.76 -3.35
N PHE A 74 -0.79 -10.81 -3.86
CA PHE A 74 -1.33 -9.49 -4.17
C PHE A 74 -2.35 -9.56 -5.31
N LYS A 75 -2.07 -10.35 -6.33
CA LYS A 75 -3.02 -10.52 -7.44
C LYS A 75 -4.31 -11.17 -6.99
N ARG A 76 -4.24 -12.09 -6.03
CA ARG A 76 -5.39 -12.84 -5.56
C ARG A 76 -6.23 -12.06 -4.56
N HIS A 77 -5.58 -11.33 -3.64
CA HIS A 77 -6.24 -10.74 -2.48
C HIS A 77 -6.17 -9.22 -2.43
N SER A 78 -5.46 -8.56 -3.35
CA SER A 78 -5.13 -7.14 -3.28
C SER A 78 -4.43 -6.80 -1.96
N LYS A 79 -3.75 -7.76 -1.39
CA LYS A 79 -3.06 -7.69 -0.11
C LYS A 79 -1.83 -8.59 -0.16
N ALA A 80 -0.73 -8.13 0.41
CA ALA A 80 0.50 -8.91 0.45
C ALA A 80 1.32 -8.52 1.67
N ARG A 81 2.20 -9.42 2.10
CA ARG A 81 3.13 -9.21 3.21
C ARG A 81 4.55 -9.25 2.69
N PHE A 82 5.33 -8.27 3.10
CA PHE A 82 6.77 -8.23 2.86
C PHE A 82 7.46 -8.59 4.16
N THR A 83 8.09 -9.76 4.17
CA THR A 83 8.81 -10.29 5.35
C THR A 83 10.30 -10.01 5.20
N SER A 84 11.12 -10.54 6.11
CA SER A 84 12.58 -10.43 6.01
C SER A 84 13.11 -10.94 4.68
N ASP A 85 12.42 -11.89 4.06
CA ASP A 85 12.83 -12.43 2.76
C ASP A 85 12.67 -11.42 1.62
N ASN A 86 11.85 -10.42 1.82
CA ASN A 86 11.57 -9.39 0.81
C ASN A 86 12.47 -8.16 0.92
N PHE A 87 13.34 -8.11 1.92
CA PHE A 87 14.21 -6.94 2.12
C PHE A 87 15.67 -7.36 2.04
N ILE A 88 16.48 -6.52 1.38
CA ILE A 88 17.93 -6.73 1.36
C ILE A 88 18.52 -6.39 2.72
N GLU A 89 18.03 -5.30 3.32
CA GLU A 89 18.48 -4.87 4.64
C GLU A 89 17.82 -5.68 5.75
N THR A 90 18.42 -5.64 6.93
CA THR A 90 17.83 -6.25 8.12
C THR A 90 16.68 -5.39 8.60
N ILE A 91 15.52 -6.00 8.83
CA ILE A 91 14.36 -5.29 9.39
C ILE A 91 14.17 -5.75 10.84
N ASP A 92 13.61 -4.87 11.66
CA ASP A 92 13.39 -5.15 13.10
C ASP A 92 11.91 -5.38 13.42
N PHE A 93 11.13 -5.77 12.43
CA PHE A 93 9.71 -6.09 12.57
C PHE A 93 9.42 -7.39 11.80
N ASP A 94 8.22 -7.95 11.97
CA ASP A 94 7.89 -9.23 11.36
C ASP A 94 7.53 -9.11 9.89
N TYR A 95 6.67 -8.13 9.56
CA TYR A 95 6.31 -7.89 8.16
C TYR A 95 5.67 -6.53 7.97
N LEU A 96 5.77 -6.07 6.75
CA LEU A 96 5.03 -4.91 6.25
C LEU A 96 3.89 -5.47 5.40
N GLU A 97 2.65 -5.18 5.79
CA GLU A 97 1.48 -5.62 5.03
C GLU A 97 0.91 -4.45 4.26
N ILE A 98 0.62 -4.68 2.98
CA ILE A 98 -0.06 -3.69 2.15
C ILE A 98 -1.40 -4.25 1.71
N GLN A 99 -2.38 -3.37 1.56
CA GLN A 99 -3.72 -3.74 1.11
C GLN A 99 -4.32 -2.58 0.33
N VAL A 100 -4.81 -2.88 -0.87
CA VAL A 100 -5.58 -1.91 -1.63
C VAL A 100 -6.98 -1.89 -1.04
N ILE A 101 -7.38 -0.75 -0.47
CA ILE A 101 -8.66 -0.62 0.21
C ILE A 101 -9.69 0.17 -0.60
N GLU A 102 -9.24 0.85 -1.65
CA GLU A 102 -10.15 1.55 -2.56
C GLU A 102 -9.49 1.67 -3.93
N GLU A 103 -10.23 1.31 -4.98
CA GLU A 103 -9.83 1.57 -6.35
C GLU A 103 -11.06 1.55 -7.26
N ASP A 104 -10.95 2.21 -8.41
CA ASP A 104 -12.03 2.22 -9.41
C ASP A 104 -11.76 1.24 -10.51
#